data_55a166ea032a0dbac93c285660721f34
#
_entry.id   55a166ea032a0dbac93c285660721f34
#
_cell.length_a   1.000
_cell.length_b   1.000
_cell.length_c   1.000
_cell.angle_alpha   90.00
_cell.angle_beta   90.00
_cell.angle_gamma   90.00
#
_symmetry.space_group_name_H-M   'P 1'
#
loop_
_entity.id
_entity.type
_entity.pdbx_description
1 polymer ?
#
loop_
_entity_poly.entity_id
_entity_poly.type
_entity_poly.pdbx_seq_one_letter_code
_entity_poly.pdbx_strand_id
1 'polypeptide(L)'
;MLKKEEDNVKTTEKTVAGFEITEKAVELKKKDFFKMLAKAEEGLILTIERVGKIFISKYDSNKVGCFIDYSFSDEKNNYEIGIYYSLGKPVIADYDSEGQPIYKVKITEGMNIFKILAVAVDLSKAKDLTATEELIKETLEGIIFKAEVGTAYNGGLLIEPVELL
;
A
#
# COMPACT_ATOMS: atom_id res chain seq x y z
N MET A 1 -24.77 -12.84 -6.41
CA MET A 1 -25.25 -12.82 -5.36
C MET A 1 -24.97 -11.82 -4.30
N LEU A 2 -25.95 -11.53 -3.52
CA LEU A 2 -25.92 -10.50 -2.50
C LEU A 2 -24.79 -10.66 -1.48
N LYS A 3 -24.49 -11.88 -1.09
CA LYS A 3 -23.38 -12.15 -0.15
C LYS A 3 -22.02 -11.76 -0.67
N LYS A 4 -21.76 -11.88 -1.97
CA LYS A 4 -20.49 -11.45 -2.57
C LYS A 4 -20.36 -9.93 -2.62
N GLU A 5 -21.46 -9.23 -2.82
CA GLU A 5 -21.47 -7.77 -2.79
C GLU A 5 -21.25 -7.26 -1.37
N GLU A 6 -21.81 -7.92 -0.37
CA GLU A 6 -21.61 -7.58 1.04
C GLU A 6 -20.16 -7.79 1.45
N ASP A 7 -19.49 -8.85 0.98
CA ASP A 7 -18.09 -9.14 1.30
C ASP A 7 -17.14 -8.10 0.69
N ASN A 8 -17.56 -7.38 -0.33
CA ASN A 8 -16.77 -6.33 -0.98
C ASN A 8 -17.01 -4.94 -0.40
N VAL A 9 -17.85 -4.82 0.59
CA VAL A 9 -18.20 -3.53 1.20
C VAL A 9 -17.77 -3.51 2.66
N LYS A 10 -16.94 -2.54 3.01
CA LYS A 10 -16.55 -2.27 4.39
C LYS A 10 -17.28 -1.03 4.87
N THR A 11 -17.65 -1.03 6.14
CA THR A 11 -18.27 0.11 6.78
C THR A 11 -17.26 0.82 7.66
N THR A 12 -17.07 2.10 7.43
CA THR A 12 -16.20 2.96 8.23
C THR A 12 -17.06 3.94 9.00
N GLU A 13 -16.89 4.01 10.30
CA GLU A 13 -17.59 4.93 11.17
C GLU A 13 -16.74 6.17 11.41
N LYS A 14 -17.35 7.33 11.29
CA LYS A 14 -16.73 8.62 11.57
C LYS A 14 -17.67 9.46 12.42
N THR A 15 -17.10 10.28 13.28
CA THR A 15 -17.86 11.24 14.07
C THR A 15 -17.60 12.65 13.54
N VAL A 16 -18.67 13.34 13.15
CA VAL A 16 -18.62 14.72 12.68
C VAL A 16 -19.65 15.53 13.45
N ALA A 17 -19.21 16.63 14.08
CA ALA A 17 -20.09 17.51 14.86
C ALA A 17 -20.94 16.78 15.93
N GLY A 18 -20.40 15.73 16.54
CA GLY A 18 -21.08 14.94 17.55
C GLY A 18 -22.01 13.86 17.01
N PHE A 19 -22.10 13.68 15.70
CA PHE A 19 -22.91 12.65 15.07
C PHE A 19 -22.02 11.59 14.45
N GLU A 20 -22.41 10.32 14.60
CA GLU A 20 -21.75 9.22 13.93
C GLU A 20 -22.24 9.14 12.48
N ILE A 21 -21.28 9.10 11.55
CA ILE A 21 -21.56 8.93 10.14
C ILE A 21 -20.93 7.63 9.70
N THR A 22 -21.77 6.73 9.16
CA THR A 22 -21.31 5.47 8.61
C THR A 22 -21.12 5.61 7.10
N GLU A 23 -19.89 5.43 6.63
CA GLU A 23 -19.57 5.41 5.22
C GLU A 23 -19.25 3.99 4.78
N LYS A 24 -19.69 3.63 3.59
CA LYS A 24 -19.34 2.34 2.98
C LYS A 24 -18.21 2.53 1.99
N ALA A 25 -17.14 1.78 2.19
CA ALA A 25 -16.05 1.72 1.24
C ALA A 25 -16.18 0.45 0.38
N VAL A 26 -15.99 0.60 -0.91
CA VAL A 26 -15.98 -0.52 -1.86
C VAL A 26 -14.58 -1.11 -1.90
N GLU A 27 -14.46 -2.38 -1.58
CA GLU A 27 -13.21 -3.12 -1.69
C GLU A 27 -13.01 -3.58 -3.12
N LEU A 28 -11.97 -3.03 -3.79
CA LEU A 28 -11.68 -3.32 -5.17
C LEU A 28 -10.77 -4.52 -5.33
N LYS A 29 -10.98 -5.26 -6.41
CA LYS A 29 -10.01 -6.22 -6.89
C LYS A 29 -8.87 -5.48 -7.60
N LYS A 30 -7.66 -6.02 -7.50
CA LYS A 30 -6.46 -5.44 -8.13
C LYS A 30 -6.68 -5.12 -9.61
N LYS A 31 -7.30 -6.03 -10.35
CA LYS A 31 -7.61 -5.86 -11.78
C LYS A 31 -8.47 -4.62 -12.03
N ASP A 32 -9.53 -4.45 -11.24
CA ASP A 32 -10.47 -3.35 -11.41
C ASP A 32 -9.83 -2.02 -11.00
N PHE A 33 -9.03 -2.03 -9.96
CA PHE A 33 -8.27 -0.85 -9.53
C PHE A 33 -7.35 -0.35 -10.64
N PHE A 34 -6.56 -1.24 -11.26
CA PHE A 34 -5.64 -0.82 -12.32
C PHE A 34 -6.36 -0.36 -13.58
N LYS A 35 -7.56 -0.88 -13.85
CA LYS A 35 -8.40 -0.34 -14.92
C LYS A 35 -8.82 1.10 -14.64
N MET A 36 -9.23 1.38 -13.41
CA MET A 36 -9.60 2.74 -13.00
C MET A 36 -8.41 3.68 -13.09
N LEU A 37 -7.25 3.24 -12.62
CA LEU A 37 -6.02 4.02 -12.63
C LEU A 37 -5.60 4.33 -14.08
N ALA A 38 -5.70 3.36 -14.97
CA ALA A 38 -5.36 3.54 -16.39
C ALA A 38 -6.31 4.50 -17.11
N LYS A 39 -7.57 4.54 -16.73
CA LYS A 39 -8.58 5.43 -17.31
C LYS A 39 -8.52 6.85 -16.77
N ALA A 40 -7.89 7.06 -15.64
CA ALA A 40 -7.80 8.37 -15.01
C ALA A 40 -6.74 9.20 -15.73
N GLU A 41 -7.17 10.10 -16.60
CA GLU A 41 -6.28 10.94 -17.41
C GLU A 41 -5.33 11.79 -16.59
N GLU A 42 -5.80 12.26 -15.44
CA GLU A 42 -5.03 13.08 -14.50
C GLU A 42 -4.53 12.28 -13.30
N GLY A 43 -4.62 10.96 -13.35
CA GLY A 43 -4.25 10.09 -12.24
C GLY A 43 -5.32 10.01 -11.15
N LEU A 44 -5.01 9.30 -10.08
CA LEU A 44 -5.87 9.16 -8.91
C LEU A 44 -5.14 9.71 -7.69
N ILE A 45 -5.89 10.30 -6.78
CA ILE A 45 -5.37 10.73 -5.48
C ILE A 45 -5.54 9.57 -4.50
N LEU A 46 -4.43 8.99 -4.08
CA LEU A 46 -4.41 7.85 -3.17
C LEU A 46 -3.96 8.27 -1.78
N THR A 47 -4.62 7.74 -0.76
CA THR A 47 -4.19 7.85 0.63
C THR A 47 -3.68 6.50 1.08
N ILE A 48 -2.52 6.47 1.71
CA ILE A 48 -2.01 5.26 2.35
C ILE A 48 -2.66 5.16 3.73
N GLU A 49 -3.62 4.25 3.88
CA GLU A 49 -4.37 4.06 5.11
C GLU A 49 -3.61 3.21 6.12
N ARG A 50 -2.94 2.19 5.64
CA ARG A 50 -2.26 1.24 6.51
C ARG A 50 -1.16 0.50 5.78
N VAL A 51 -0.05 0.29 6.49
CA VAL A 51 1.00 -0.65 6.08
C VAL A 51 0.85 -1.89 6.96
N GLY A 52 0.61 -3.03 6.33
CA GLY A 52 0.43 -4.29 7.03
C GLY A 52 1.73 -4.84 7.60
N LYS A 53 1.61 -5.85 8.44
CA LYS A 53 2.78 -6.53 9.00
C LYS A 53 3.60 -7.21 7.91
N ILE A 54 4.91 -7.24 8.10
CA ILE A 54 5.81 -8.01 7.26
C ILE A 54 5.56 -9.50 7.54
N PHE A 55 5.36 -10.27 6.49
CA PHE A 55 5.13 -11.71 6.59
C PHE A 55 5.97 -12.46 5.56
N ILE A 56 6.22 -13.75 5.86
CA ILE A 56 6.94 -14.61 4.94
C ILE A 56 6.01 -14.97 3.78
N SER A 57 6.49 -14.77 2.56
CA SER A 57 5.72 -15.11 1.36
C SER A 57 5.44 -16.62 1.32
N LYS A 58 4.18 -16.98 1.11
CA LYS A 58 3.81 -18.39 0.92
C LYS A 58 4.26 -18.97 -0.42
N TYR A 59 4.64 -18.12 -1.36
CA TYR A 59 5.13 -18.54 -2.67
C TYR A 59 6.65 -18.63 -2.71
N ASP A 60 7.34 -17.92 -1.83
CA ASP A 60 8.79 -17.93 -1.74
C ASP A 60 9.20 -17.71 -0.27
N SER A 61 9.49 -18.78 0.43
CA SER A 61 9.81 -18.76 1.86
C SER A 61 11.11 -18.03 2.20
N ASN A 62 11.91 -17.68 1.19
CA ASN A 62 13.14 -16.92 1.38
C ASN A 62 12.90 -15.41 1.32
N LYS A 63 11.67 -14.99 1.05
CA LYS A 63 11.31 -13.58 0.90
C LYS A 63 10.18 -13.20 1.83
N VAL A 64 10.14 -11.93 2.17
CA VAL A 64 9.06 -11.36 2.94
C VAL A 64 8.35 -10.29 2.11
N GLY A 65 7.15 -9.94 2.54
CA GLY A 65 6.37 -8.89 1.91
C GLY A 65 5.39 -8.29 2.89
N CYS A 66 4.70 -7.27 2.44
CA CYS A 66 3.61 -6.64 3.18
C CYS A 66 2.54 -6.14 2.22
N PHE A 67 1.36 -5.90 2.75
CA PHE A 67 0.31 -5.20 2.03
C PHE A 67 0.30 -3.73 2.44
N ILE A 68 0.08 -2.87 1.47
CA ILE A 68 -0.22 -1.45 1.70
C ILE A 68 -1.66 -1.25 1.29
N ASP A 69 -2.47 -0.74 2.22
CA ASP A 69 -3.88 -0.46 1.97
C ASP A 69 -4.02 0.99 1.55
N TYR A 70 -4.60 1.20 0.38
CA TYR A 70 -4.88 2.51 -0.19
C TYR A 70 -6.37 2.80 -0.17
N SER A 71 -6.71 4.06 -0.03
CA SER A 71 -8.07 4.54 -0.25
C SER A 71 -8.09 5.69 -1.24
N PHE A 72 -9.18 5.82 -1.94
CA PHE A 72 -9.46 6.94 -2.83
C PHE A 72 -10.96 7.06 -3.05
N SER A 73 -11.39 8.17 -3.60
CA SER A 73 -12.80 8.45 -3.84
C SER A 73 -13.02 8.97 -5.23
N ASP A 74 -14.20 8.69 -5.77
CA ASP A 74 -14.75 9.39 -6.92
C ASP A 74 -16.06 10.05 -6.52
N GLU A 75 -16.83 10.53 -7.49
CA GLU A 75 -18.09 11.21 -7.22
C GLU A 75 -19.15 10.31 -6.60
N LYS A 76 -19.03 9.00 -6.73
CA LYS A 76 -20.05 8.01 -6.32
C LYS A 76 -19.67 7.22 -5.10
N ASN A 77 -18.41 6.85 -4.96
CA ASN A 77 -17.98 5.87 -3.96
C ASN A 77 -16.65 6.22 -3.34
N ASN A 78 -16.46 5.69 -2.14
CA ASN A 78 -15.15 5.55 -1.51
C ASN A 78 -14.65 4.14 -1.81
N TYR A 79 -13.37 4.03 -2.15
CA TYR A 79 -12.75 2.75 -2.53
C TYR A 79 -11.57 2.43 -1.64
N GLU A 80 -11.36 1.15 -1.42
CA GLU A 80 -10.18 0.63 -0.72
C GLU A 80 -9.55 -0.50 -1.54
N ILE A 81 -8.24 -0.60 -1.49
CA ILE A 81 -7.50 -1.70 -2.10
C ILE A 81 -6.21 -1.97 -1.34
N GLY A 82 -5.92 -3.26 -1.12
CA GLY A 82 -4.64 -3.70 -0.59
C GLY A 82 -3.75 -4.20 -1.71
N ILE A 83 -2.54 -3.64 -1.81
CA ILE A 83 -1.55 -4.02 -2.80
C ILE A 83 -0.38 -4.68 -2.11
N TYR A 84 0.00 -5.86 -2.58
CA TYR A 84 1.16 -6.60 -2.08
C TYR A 84 2.45 -6.02 -2.62
N TYR A 85 3.43 -5.87 -1.72
CA TYR A 85 4.79 -5.47 -2.09
C TYR A 85 5.78 -6.48 -1.54
N SER A 86 6.67 -6.96 -2.42
CA SER A 86 7.79 -7.78 -2.01
C SER A 86 8.87 -6.90 -1.38
N LEU A 87 9.40 -7.35 -0.27
CA LEU A 87 10.47 -6.66 0.47
C LEU A 87 11.81 -7.40 0.37
N GLY A 88 11.86 -8.47 -0.44
CA GLY A 88 13.06 -9.24 -0.62
C GLY A 88 13.39 -10.17 0.54
N LYS A 89 14.66 -10.51 0.70
CA LYS A 89 15.13 -11.42 1.74
C LYS A 89 15.32 -10.67 3.05
N PRO A 90 14.74 -11.18 4.17
CA PRO A 90 14.87 -10.51 5.45
C PRO A 90 16.14 -10.90 6.18
N VAL A 91 16.54 -10.03 7.08
CA VAL A 91 17.49 -10.33 8.16
C VAL A 91 16.75 -10.10 9.46
N ILE A 92 16.94 -10.95 10.45
CA ILE A 92 16.37 -10.73 11.78
C ILE A 92 17.22 -9.69 12.48
N ALA A 93 16.60 -8.54 12.77
CA ALA A 93 17.28 -7.42 13.45
C ALA A 93 17.20 -7.56 14.97
N ASP A 94 16.07 -8.10 15.47
CA ASP A 94 15.82 -8.22 16.91
C ASP A 94 14.59 -9.11 17.11
N TYR A 95 14.19 -9.30 18.36
CA TYR A 95 12.98 -9.99 18.76
C TYR A 95 12.13 -9.07 19.61
N ASP A 96 10.81 -9.14 19.45
CA ASP A 96 9.89 -8.39 20.26
C ASP A 96 9.72 -9.01 21.67
N SER A 97 8.88 -8.38 22.49
CA SER A 97 8.61 -8.87 23.86
C SER A 97 7.97 -10.26 23.91
N GLU A 98 7.37 -10.71 22.82
CA GLU A 98 6.74 -12.02 22.70
C GLU A 98 7.65 -13.05 22.04
N GLY A 99 8.90 -12.68 21.74
CA GLY A 99 9.88 -13.56 21.13
C GLY A 99 9.71 -13.70 19.61
N GLN A 100 8.88 -12.88 18.99
CA GLN A 100 8.69 -12.91 17.54
C GLN A 100 9.79 -12.11 16.84
N PRO A 101 10.27 -12.55 15.66
CA PRO A 101 11.34 -11.86 14.97
C PRO A 101 10.88 -10.51 14.42
N ILE A 102 11.75 -9.51 14.58
CA ILE A 102 11.63 -8.20 13.94
C ILE A 102 12.55 -8.22 12.74
N TYR A 103 11.97 -8.16 11.55
CA TYR A 103 12.72 -8.23 10.30
C TYR A 103 13.26 -6.88 9.88
N LYS A 104 14.46 -6.91 9.33
CA LYS A 104 15.12 -5.79 8.66
C LYS A 104 15.27 -6.17 7.20
N VAL A 105 14.87 -5.28 6.31
CA VAL A 105 14.89 -5.53 4.87
C VAL A 105 15.70 -4.47 4.17
N LYS A 106 16.36 -4.87 3.08
CA LYS A 106 17.07 -3.95 2.21
C LYS A 106 16.22 -3.72 0.97
N ILE A 107 15.64 -2.54 0.87
CA ILE A 107 14.78 -2.15 -0.24
C ILE A 107 15.65 -1.44 -1.27
N THR A 108 15.71 -1.99 -2.48
CA THR A 108 16.53 -1.46 -3.57
C THR A 108 15.68 -0.73 -4.60
N GLU A 109 16.30 0.13 -5.40
CA GLU A 109 15.62 0.98 -6.38
C GLU A 109 14.82 0.22 -7.45
N GLY A 110 15.12 -1.05 -7.68
CA GLY A 110 14.36 -1.89 -8.62
C GLY A 110 13.07 -2.47 -8.06
N MET A 111 12.82 -2.32 -6.77
CA MET A 111 11.63 -2.86 -6.11
C MET A 111 10.47 -1.88 -6.18
N ASN A 112 9.25 -2.39 -6.38
CA ASN A 112 8.07 -1.53 -6.50
C ASN A 112 7.84 -0.65 -5.27
N ILE A 113 8.11 -1.16 -4.08
CA ILE A 113 7.92 -0.39 -2.85
C ILE A 113 8.91 0.79 -2.75
N PHE A 114 10.06 0.72 -3.39
CA PHE A 114 11.01 1.81 -3.40
C PHE A 114 10.40 3.10 -3.98
N LYS A 115 9.60 2.96 -5.03
CA LYS A 115 8.90 4.08 -5.67
C LYS A 115 7.90 4.74 -4.72
N ILE A 116 7.22 3.94 -3.90
CA ILE A 116 6.25 4.45 -2.92
C ILE A 116 6.98 5.16 -1.78
N LEU A 117 8.07 4.60 -1.29
CA LEU A 117 8.89 5.24 -0.26
C LEU A 117 9.51 6.56 -0.73
N ALA A 118 9.87 6.64 -2.01
CA ALA A 118 10.44 7.83 -2.60
C ALA A 118 9.50 9.03 -2.62
N VAL A 119 8.19 8.81 -2.47
CA VAL A 119 7.21 9.89 -2.31
C VAL A 119 7.40 10.61 -0.98
N ALA A 120 7.65 9.86 0.08
CA ALA A 120 7.71 10.39 1.44
C ALA A 120 9.11 10.84 1.86
N VAL A 121 10.15 10.23 1.29
CA VAL A 121 11.54 10.55 1.61
C VAL A 121 12.35 10.73 0.33
N ASP A 122 13.34 11.60 0.38
CA ASP A 122 14.21 11.84 -0.78
C ASP A 122 15.18 10.67 -0.96
N LEU A 123 14.89 9.82 -1.93
CA LEU A 123 15.73 8.68 -2.32
C LEU A 123 16.46 8.92 -3.64
N SER A 124 16.46 10.14 -4.17
CA SER A 124 17.03 10.46 -5.48
C SER A 124 18.51 10.11 -5.62
N LYS A 125 19.26 10.16 -4.51
CA LYS A 125 20.70 9.82 -4.47
C LYS A 125 20.95 8.46 -3.83
N ALA A 126 19.92 7.79 -3.37
CA ALA A 126 20.05 6.50 -2.72
C ALA A 126 19.72 5.38 -3.71
N LYS A 127 20.45 4.28 -3.62
CA LYS A 127 20.16 3.06 -4.40
C LYS A 127 19.44 2.01 -3.57
N ASP A 128 19.47 2.16 -2.26
CA ASP A 128 18.80 1.27 -1.34
C ASP A 128 18.43 1.97 -0.04
N LEU A 129 17.52 1.34 0.69
CA LEU A 129 17.10 1.76 2.01
C LEU A 129 16.98 0.51 2.87
N THR A 130 17.65 0.51 4.03
CA THR A 130 17.47 -0.54 5.02
C THR A 130 16.40 -0.10 6.00
N ALA A 131 15.37 -0.91 6.16
CA ALA A 131 14.19 -0.54 6.95
C ALA A 131 13.63 -1.71 7.74
N THR A 132 13.02 -1.39 8.89
CA THR A 132 12.18 -2.30 9.64
C THR A 132 10.72 -2.06 9.28
N GLU A 133 9.86 -2.99 9.68
CA GLU A 133 8.39 -2.85 9.55
C GLU A 133 7.90 -1.51 10.12
N GLU A 134 8.34 -1.17 11.32
CA GLU A 134 7.94 0.06 11.99
C GLU A 134 8.35 1.31 11.22
N LEU A 135 9.57 1.33 10.68
CA LEU A 135 10.04 2.46 9.89
C LEU A 135 9.21 2.65 8.62
N ILE A 136 8.90 1.57 7.92
CA ILE A 136 8.06 1.62 6.71
C ILE A 136 6.68 2.16 7.06
N LYS A 137 6.10 1.65 8.13
CA LYS A 137 4.78 2.05 8.61
C LYS A 137 4.73 3.53 8.99
N GLU A 138 5.67 4.00 9.80
CA GLU A 138 5.75 5.40 10.22
C GLU A 138 5.99 6.35 9.04
N THR A 139 6.76 5.90 8.06
CA THR A 139 7.08 6.71 6.88
C THR A 139 5.88 6.88 5.97
N LEU A 140 5.09 5.83 5.77
CA LEU A 140 4.07 5.78 4.72
C LEU A 140 2.64 6.04 5.20
N GLU A 141 2.26 5.61 6.40
CA GLU A 141 0.86 5.77 6.85
C GLU A 141 0.45 7.23 6.88
N GLY A 142 -0.68 7.54 6.25
CA GLY A 142 -1.22 8.89 6.17
C GLY A 142 -0.75 9.71 4.98
N ILE A 143 0.19 9.20 4.19
CA ILE A 143 0.68 9.89 2.99
C ILE A 143 -0.40 9.93 1.93
N ILE A 144 -0.57 11.09 1.30
CA ILE A 144 -1.50 11.32 0.20
C ILE A 144 -0.69 11.73 -1.01
N PHE A 145 -0.92 11.05 -2.12
CA PHE A 145 -0.17 11.34 -3.34
C PHE A 145 -1.01 11.10 -4.60
N LYS A 146 -0.62 11.76 -5.66
CA LYS A 146 -1.19 11.53 -6.98
C LYS A 146 -0.45 10.37 -7.65
N ALA A 147 -1.20 9.44 -8.22
CA ALA A 147 -0.67 8.23 -8.82
C ALA A 147 -1.18 8.04 -10.24
N GLU A 148 -0.34 7.44 -11.06
CA GLU A 148 -0.67 6.97 -12.40
C GLU A 148 -0.31 5.49 -12.51
N VAL A 149 -0.77 4.83 -13.56
CA VAL A 149 -0.39 3.46 -13.82
C VAL A 149 1.02 3.43 -14.41
N GLY A 150 1.86 2.57 -13.85
CA GLY A 150 3.20 2.32 -14.38
C GLY A 150 3.35 0.86 -14.78
N THR A 151 4.48 0.53 -15.39
CA THR A 151 4.79 -0.83 -15.81
C THR A 151 6.10 -1.27 -15.16
N ALA A 152 6.06 -2.43 -14.49
CA ALA A 152 7.24 -3.06 -13.94
C ALA A 152 8.07 -3.70 -15.07
N TYR A 153 9.34 -3.98 -14.79
CA TYR A 153 10.23 -4.56 -15.80
C TYR A 153 9.73 -5.91 -16.34
N ASN A 154 8.95 -6.64 -15.56
CA ASN A 154 8.35 -7.92 -15.95
C ASN A 154 7.03 -7.78 -16.72
N GLY A 155 6.63 -6.55 -17.06
CA GLY A 155 5.38 -6.26 -17.77
C GLY A 155 4.15 -6.12 -16.88
N GLY A 156 4.25 -6.36 -15.56
CA GLY A 156 3.16 -6.18 -14.62
C GLY A 156 2.84 -4.71 -14.39
N LEU A 157 1.60 -4.42 -14.00
CA LEU A 157 1.17 -3.06 -13.68
C LEU A 157 1.55 -2.69 -12.25
N LEU A 158 1.88 -1.44 -12.03
CA LEU A 158 2.22 -0.91 -10.72
C LEU A 158 1.68 0.51 -10.52
N ILE A 159 1.64 0.93 -9.27
CA ILE A 159 1.30 2.30 -8.89
C ILE A 159 2.55 3.15 -9.08
N GLU A 160 2.45 4.15 -9.95
CA GLU A 160 3.53 5.12 -10.20
C GLU A 160 3.19 6.43 -9.52
N PRO A 161 3.83 6.78 -8.40
CA PRO A 161 3.62 8.09 -7.77
C PRO A 161 4.16 9.21 -8.66
N VAL A 162 3.40 10.28 -8.79
CA VAL A 162 3.80 11.44 -9.61
C VAL A 162 3.93 12.73 -8.80
N GLU A 163 3.21 12.84 -7.68
CA GLU A 163 3.22 14.06 -6.88
C GLU A 163 2.78 13.77 -5.45
N LEU A 164 3.55 14.27 -4.48
CA LEU A 164 3.15 14.27 -3.07
C LEU A 164 2.20 15.45 -2.83
N LEU A 165 1.11 15.18 -2.15
CA LEU A 165 0.11 16.21 -1.83
C LEU A 165 0.12 16.65 -0.38
#